data_e7faa6e618559c1f1c80cba8070f06e9
#
_entry.id   e7faa6e618559c1f1c80cba8070f06e9
#
_cell.length_a   1.000
_cell.length_b   1.000
_cell.length_c   1.000
_cell.angle_alpha   90.00
_cell.angle_beta   90.00
_cell.angle_gamma   90.00
#
_symmetry.space_group_name_H-M   'P 1'
#
loop_
_entity.id
_entity.type
_entity.pdbx_description
1 polymer ?
#
loop_
_entity_poly.entity_id
_entity_poly.type
_entity_poly.pdbx_seq_one_letter_code
_entity_poly.pdbx_strand_id
1 'polypeptide(L)'
;MVERYRDVLIIYESDTVYAIACDSIGAIGNKEGDILKVDEEIVGRTVTKVAVSELLCIGAWPIIISDTLSNEMDPTGIKIIDGIRKELNDNEIYDVALTGSTEENFPSSMTGVGVTAIGKAKRDFLKVRKAMAGMEVGLFGYPRVGQEVLCFNDVLSLKDYVKIFRCSEIVEAIPVGSKGIKHELDVLKLSSGLEFLKEYKSDLDDTKSGGPSTCCIVVYKEGDRRKIENLLDKPFVRLGRLIDGR
;
A
#
# COMPACT_ATOMS: atom_id res chain seq x y z
N MET A 1 14.66 -0.29 -19.40
CA MET A 1 14.23 1.12 -19.13
C MET A 1 13.76 1.18 -17.68
N VAL A 2 14.09 2.26 -16.92
CA VAL A 2 13.63 2.49 -15.55
C VAL A 2 12.70 3.70 -15.56
N GLU A 3 11.56 3.59 -14.90
CA GLU A 3 10.54 4.62 -14.79
C GLU A 3 10.09 4.77 -13.34
N ARG A 4 9.80 6.00 -12.90
CA ARG A 4 9.12 6.25 -11.62
C ARG A 4 7.63 6.45 -11.85
N TYR A 5 6.82 5.67 -11.15
CA TYR A 5 5.37 5.82 -11.10
C TYR A 5 4.93 5.89 -9.64
N ARG A 6 4.50 7.07 -9.20
CA ARG A 6 4.19 7.37 -7.80
C ARG A 6 5.41 7.06 -6.88
N ASP A 7 5.23 6.24 -5.88
CA ASP A 7 6.29 5.83 -4.95
C ASP A 7 6.99 4.52 -5.37
N VAL A 8 6.72 4.04 -6.60
CA VAL A 8 7.26 2.79 -7.12
C VAL A 8 8.23 3.08 -8.27
N LEU A 9 9.38 2.39 -8.29
CA LEU A 9 10.25 2.31 -9.47
C LEU A 9 9.86 1.08 -10.29
N ILE A 10 9.70 1.26 -11.61
CA ILE A 10 9.33 0.19 -12.55
C ILE A 10 10.49 -0.01 -13.53
N ILE A 11 10.95 -1.25 -13.63
CA ILE A 11 12.03 -1.68 -14.53
C ILE A 11 11.43 -2.58 -15.61
N TYR A 12 11.48 -2.13 -16.85
CA TYR A 12 10.98 -2.88 -18.01
C TYR A 12 12.09 -3.71 -18.62
N GLU A 13 11.90 -5.03 -18.67
CA GLU A 13 12.81 -6.00 -19.28
C GLU A 13 12.01 -6.94 -20.20
N SER A 14 11.95 -6.61 -21.49
CA SER A 14 11.09 -7.30 -22.47
C SER A 14 9.62 -7.34 -22.01
N ASP A 15 9.02 -8.54 -21.91
CA ASP A 15 7.65 -8.76 -21.44
C ASP A 15 7.53 -8.83 -19.91
N THR A 16 8.66 -8.85 -19.24
CA THR A 16 8.73 -8.89 -17.76
C THR A 16 8.95 -7.49 -17.21
N VAL A 17 8.31 -7.21 -16.11
CA VAL A 17 8.47 -5.98 -15.36
C VAL A 17 8.83 -6.31 -13.93
N TYR A 18 9.84 -5.62 -13.41
CA TYR A 18 10.15 -5.59 -11.98
C TYR A 18 9.72 -4.25 -11.40
N ALA A 19 9.19 -4.28 -10.19
CA ALA A 19 8.77 -3.10 -9.47
C ALA A 19 9.42 -3.06 -8.08
N ILE A 20 9.79 -1.88 -7.62
CA ILE A 20 10.45 -1.68 -6.33
C ILE A 20 9.64 -0.65 -5.54
N ALA A 21 9.17 -1.03 -4.37
CA ALA A 21 8.50 -0.16 -3.41
C ALA A 21 9.19 -0.24 -2.05
N CYS A 22 9.18 0.85 -1.30
CA CYS A 22 9.78 0.92 0.02
C CYS A 22 8.84 1.57 1.01
N ASP A 23 8.93 1.14 2.27
CA ASP A 23 8.32 1.84 3.40
C ASP A 23 9.24 1.80 4.61
N SER A 24 9.03 2.69 5.57
CA SER A 24 9.79 2.75 6.81
C SER A 24 8.95 3.17 8.00
N ILE A 25 9.23 2.58 9.15
CA ILE A 25 8.61 2.90 10.43
C ILE A 25 9.72 3.29 11.41
N GLY A 26 9.50 4.36 12.16
CA GLY A 26 10.38 4.81 13.24
C GLY A 26 9.59 5.21 14.47
N ALA A 27 10.17 4.99 15.65
CA ALA A 27 9.58 5.32 16.95
C ALA A 27 8.21 4.67 17.24
N ILE A 28 7.97 3.50 16.65
CA ILE A 28 6.81 2.64 16.90
C ILE A 28 7.33 1.24 17.23
N GLY A 29 7.00 0.73 18.39
CA GLY A 29 7.50 -0.55 18.90
C GLY A 29 7.45 -0.60 20.42
N ASN A 30 8.35 -1.36 21.05
CA ASN A 30 8.34 -1.53 22.49
C ASN A 30 9.63 -1.06 23.18
N LYS A 31 10.56 -0.42 22.45
CA LYS A 31 11.74 0.20 23.03
C LYS A 31 11.38 1.44 23.84
N GLU A 32 12.25 1.82 24.79
CA GLU A 32 11.98 2.91 25.75
C GLU A 32 11.56 4.21 25.08
N GLY A 33 12.23 4.61 24.01
CA GLY A 33 12.00 5.85 23.26
C GLY A 33 10.86 5.79 22.25
N ASP A 34 10.20 4.64 22.04
CA ASP A 34 9.09 4.56 21.09
C ASP A 34 7.89 5.37 21.56
N ILE A 35 7.32 6.16 20.67
CA ILE A 35 6.18 7.05 20.93
C ILE A 35 4.86 6.27 20.95
N LEU A 36 4.69 5.33 20.01
CA LEU A 36 3.55 4.42 19.98
C LEU A 36 4.01 3.03 20.41
N LYS A 37 3.51 2.57 21.56
CA LYS A 37 3.86 1.26 22.11
C LYS A 37 3.02 0.16 21.47
N VAL A 38 3.68 -0.70 20.73
CA VAL A 38 3.10 -1.91 20.11
C VAL A 38 4.16 -3.02 20.11
N ASP A 39 3.70 -4.28 19.99
CA ASP A 39 4.63 -5.40 19.80
C ASP A 39 5.38 -5.25 18.45
N GLU A 40 6.65 -5.59 18.43
CA GLU A 40 7.51 -5.50 17.25
C GLU A 40 7.03 -6.40 16.09
N GLU A 41 6.30 -7.46 16.37
CA GLU A 41 5.63 -8.27 15.34
C GLU A 41 4.64 -7.40 14.54
N ILE A 42 3.86 -6.54 15.21
CA ILE A 42 2.91 -5.62 14.55
C ILE A 42 3.65 -4.61 13.67
N VAL A 43 4.84 -4.16 14.10
CA VAL A 43 5.68 -3.27 13.30
C VAL A 43 6.09 -3.96 12.00
N GLY A 44 6.61 -5.19 12.09
CA GLY A 44 7.00 -5.99 10.92
C GLY A 44 5.84 -6.25 9.97
N ARG A 45 4.66 -6.61 10.50
CA ARG A 45 3.43 -6.77 9.70
C ARG A 45 3.05 -5.49 8.97
N THR A 46 3.09 -4.37 9.68
CA THR A 46 2.61 -3.08 9.16
C THR A 46 3.51 -2.55 8.04
N VAL A 47 4.83 -2.53 8.23
CA VAL A 47 5.76 -2.04 7.20
C VAL A 47 5.73 -2.92 5.94
N THR A 48 5.57 -4.24 6.11
CA THR A 48 5.42 -5.19 5.00
C THR A 48 4.13 -4.92 4.23
N LYS A 49 3.01 -4.77 4.95
CA LYS A 49 1.72 -4.44 4.32
C LYS A 49 1.83 -3.20 3.44
N VAL A 50 2.44 -2.12 3.91
CA VAL A 50 2.58 -0.88 3.12
C VAL A 50 3.40 -1.11 1.86
N ALA A 51 4.63 -1.61 1.98
CA ALA A 51 5.50 -1.83 0.82
C ALA A 51 4.90 -2.79 -0.21
N VAL A 52 4.25 -3.88 0.25
CA VAL A 52 3.63 -4.88 -0.63
C VAL A 52 2.35 -4.34 -1.27
N SER A 53 1.54 -3.55 -0.56
CA SER A 53 0.32 -2.95 -1.14
C SER A 53 0.61 -2.05 -2.34
N GLU A 54 1.74 -1.32 -2.33
CA GLU A 54 2.18 -0.52 -3.47
C GLU A 54 2.44 -1.40 -4.71
N LEU A 55 3.11 -2.55 -4.53
CA LEU A 55 3.37 -3.49 -5.61
C LEU A 55 2.07 -4.10 -6.15
N LEU A 56 1.19 -4.58 -5.25
CA LEU A 56 -0.08 -5.19 -5.63
C LEU A 56 -0.98 -4.22 -6.39
N CYS A 57 -1.02 -2.96 -5.98
CA CYS A 57 -1.84 -1.93 -6.62
C CYS A 57 -1.39 -1.60 -8.05
N ILE A 58 -0.12 -1.74 -8.38
CA ILE A 58 0.36 -1.59 -9.76
C ILE A 58 0.33 -2.90 -10.57
N GLY A 59 -0.14 -4.00 -9.99
CA GLY A 59 -0.24 -5.30 -10.67
C GLY A 59 1.04 -6.15 -10.61
N ALA A 60 1.98 -5.86 -9.71
CA ALA A 60 3.19 -6.64 -9.50
C ALA A 60 3.05 -7.56 -8.26
N TRP A 61 3.39 -8.85 -8.42
CA TRP A 61 3.40 -9.80 -7.33
C TRP A 61 4.75 -9.78 -6.62
N PRO A 62 4.80 -9.69 -5.27
CA PRO A 62 6.06 -9.63 -4.52
C PRO A 62 6.86 -10.94 -4.66
N ILE A 63 8.17 -10.81 -4.85
CA ILE A 63 9.11 -11.93 -4.98
C ILE A 63 10.30 -11.83 -4.02
N ILE A 64 10.64 -10.61 -3.57
CA ILE A 64 11.74 -10.37 -2.62
C ILE A 64 11.28 -9.30 -1.62
N ILE A 65 11.60 -9.51 -0.36
CA ILE A 65 11.59 -8.50 0.70
C ILE A 65 13.01 -8.34 1.23
N SER A 66 13.48 -7.11 1.32
CA SER A 66 14.71 -6.75 2.01
C SER A 66 14.36 -5.83 3.16
N ASP A 67 14.70 -6.24 4.37
CA ASP A 67 14.54 -5.41 5.57
C ASP A 67 15.87 -4.78 6.00
N THR A 68 15.78 -3.62 6.62
CA THR A 68 16.89 -2.90 7.22
C THR A 68 16.46 -2.41 8.60
N LEU A 69 17.04 -3.01 9.64
CA LEU A 69 16.69 -2.74 11.03
C LEU A 69 17.79 -1.89 11.68
N SER A 70 17.40 -0.72 12.19
CA SER A 70 18.31 0.12 13.00
C SER A 70 18.33 -0.33 14.47
N ASN A 71 18.18 -1.64 14.68
CA ASN A 71 18.07 -2.28 15.99
C ASN A 71 18.82 -3.60 15.96
N GLU A 72 19.16 -4.09 17.17
CA GLU A 72 19.74 -5.41 17.40
C GLU A 72 18.81 -6.55 16.91
N MET A 73 19.42 -7.69 16.52
CA MET A 73 18.68 -8.87 16.11
C MET A 73 17.82 -9.44 17.25
N ASP A 74 18.42 -9.62 18.42
CA ASP A 74 17.73 -10.18 19.59
C ASP A 74 17.62 -9.12 20.70
N PRO A 75 16.38 -8.79 21.19
CA PRO A 75 15.09 -9.43 20.85
C PRO A 75 14.29 -8.74 19.74
N THR A 76 14.66 -7.52 19.32
CA THR A 76 13.83 -6.65 18.49
C THR A 76 13.71 -7.15 17.04
N GLY A 77 14.84 -7.43 16.41
CA GLY A 77 14.89 -7.83 15.01
C GLY A 77 14.15 -9.14 14.74
N ILE A 78 14.34 -10.15 15.60
CA ILE A 78 13.66 -11.45 15.47
C ILE A 78 12.14 -11.25 15.38
N LYS A 79 11.54 -10.47 16.25
CA LYS A 79 10.09 -10.24 16.28
C LYS A 79 9.60 -9.48 15.05
N ILE A 80 10.35 -8.45 14.59
CA ILE A 80 10.02 -7.71 13.37
C ILE A 80 10.04 -8.65 12.16
N ILE A 81 11.10 -9.46 12.02
CA ILE A 81 11.25 -10.41 10.91
C ILE A 81 10.15 -11.47 10.95
N ASP A 82 9.78 -11.95 12.13
CA ASP A 82 8.64 -12.87 12.29
C ASP A 82 7.32 -12.20 11.88
N GLY A 83 7.13 -10.92 12.20
CA GLY A 83 6.00 -10.12 11.73
C GLY A 83 5.96 -10.03 10.20
N ILE A 84 7.09 -9.78 9.54
CA ILE A 84 7.21 -9.77 8.07
C ILE A 84 6.77 -11.12 7.49
N ARG A 85 7.30 -12.22 8.00
CA ARG A 85 6.95 -13.59 7.54
C ARG A 85 5.48 -13.91 7.75
N LYS A 86 4.93 -13.59 8.92
CA LYS A 86 3.53 -13.82 9.23
C LYS A 86 2.62 -13.02 8.33
N GLU A 87 2.93 -11.73 8.06
CA GLU A 87 2.11 -10.92 7.18
C GLU A 87 2.02 -11.50 5.77
N LEU A 88 3.13 -12.00 5.24
CA LEU A 88 3.14 -12.65 3.93
C LEU A 88 2.34 -13.96 3.95
N ASN A 89 2.61 -14.85 4.90
CA ASN A 89 2.03 -16.18 4.97
C ASN A 89 0.52 -16.15 5.23
N ASP A 90 0.04 -15.31 6.16
CA ASP A 90 -1.37 -15.17 6.52
C ASP A 90 -2.21 -14.63 5.35
N ASN A 91 -1.56 -14.00 4.36
CA ASN A 91 -2.20 -13.45 3.17
C ASN A 91 -1.90 -14.24 1.88
N GLU A 92 -1.44 -15.49 2.02
CA GLU A 92 -1.19 -16.42 0.91
C GLU A 92 -0.15 -15.89 -0.10
N ILE A 93 0.80 -15.10 0.38
CA ILE A 93 1.93 -14.60 -0.41
C ILE A 93 3.14 -15.47 -0.09
N TYR A 94 3.27 -16.56 -0.82
CA TYR A 94 4.32 -17.56 -0.65
C TYR A 94 5.48 -17.33 -1.62
N ASP A 95 6.59 -18.03 -1.39
CA ASP A 95 7.78 -18.04 -2.25
C ASP A 95 8.47 -16.67 -2.39
N VAL A 96 8.37 -15.85 -1.35
CA VAL A 96 9.07 -14.56 -1.27
C VAL A 96 10.42 -14.77 -0.59
N ALA A 97 11.50 -14.44 -1.29
CA ALA A 97 12.83 -14.46 -0.71
C ALA A 97 12.99 -13.30 0.29
N LEU A 98 13.54 -13.61 1.47
CA LEU A 98 13.78 -12.64 2.53
C LEU A 98 15.28 -12.45 2.76
N THR A 99 15.73 -11.20 2.81
CA THR A 99 17.09 -10.80 3.19
C THR A 99 17.06 -9.52 4.00
N GLY A 100 18.08 -9.23 4.79
CA GLY A 100 18.08 -8.02 5.59
C GLY A 100 19.38 -7.78 6.33
N SER A 101 19.38 -6.74 7.15
CA SER A 101 20.51 -6.35 8.00
C SER A 101 19.99 -5.72 9.30
N THR A 102 20.75 -5.92 10.38
CA THR A 102 20.48 -5.35 11.72
C THR A 102 21.67 -4.48 12.17
N GLU A 103 21.42 -3.60 13.14
CA GLU A 103 22.46 -2.79 13.78
C GLU A 103 22.93 -3.45 15.08
N GLU A 104 24.12 -4.00 15.06
CA GLU A 104 24.69 -4.73 16.21
C GLU A 104 25.78 -3.94 16.96
N ASN A 105 26.22 -2.79 16.40
CA ASN A 105 27.35 -2.08 16.99
C ASN A 105 26.90 -1.07 18.06
N PHE A 106 25.74 -0.46 17.88
CA PHE A 106 25.25 0.59 18.76
C PHE A 106 23.84 0.32 19.24
N PRO A 107 23.57 0.44 20.56
CA PRO A 107 22.21 0.28 21.07
C PRO A 107 21.31 1.42 20.59
N SER A 108 20.12 1.05 20.13
CA SER A 108 19.08 1.99 19.73
C SER A 108 18.00 2.09 20.81
N SER A 109 17.62 3.31 21.19
CA SER A 109 16.53 3.57 22.15
C SER A 109 15.14 3.57 21.51
N MET A 110 15.05 3.57 20.17
CA MET A 110 13.80 3.55 19.41
C MET A 110 13.83 2.43 18.38
N THR A 111 12.66 1.92 18.04
CA THR A 111 12.51 1.00 16.94
C THR A 111 12.63 1.73 15.61
N GLY A 112 13.41 1.18 14.69
CA GLY A 112 13.61 1.70 13.35
C GLY A 112 13.70 0.54 12.35
N VAL A 113 12.83 0.53 11.34
CA VAL A 113 12.80 -0.50 10.31
C VAL A 113 12.48 0.11 8.95
N GLY A 114 13.21 -0.31 7.92
CA GLY A 114 12.87 -0.09 6.52
C GLY A 114 12.60 -1.43 5.84
N VAL A 115 11.64 -1.47 4.93
CA VAL A 115 11.36 -2.61 4.06
C VAL A 115 11.38 -2.16 2.63
N THR A 116 12.13 -2.88 1.79
CA THR A 116 12.09 -2.77 0.35
C THR A 116 11.46 -4.04 -0.21
N ALA A 117 10.35 -3.89 -0.91
CA ALA A 117 9.67 -4.97 -1.60
C ALA A 117 9.97 -4.91 -3.10
N ILE A 118 10.36 -6.04 -3.69
CA ILE A 118 10.54 -6.19 -5.14
C ILE A 118 9.45 -7.13 -5.65
N GLY A 119 8.71 -6.66 -6.66
CA GLY A 119 7.65 -7.41 -7.32
C GLY A 119 7.97 -7.71 -8.77
N LYS A 120 7.24 -8.66 -9.33
CA LYS A 120 7.32 -9.07 -10.73
C LYS A 120 5.93 -9.08 -11.37
N ALA A 121 5.85 -8.63 -12.60
CA ALA A 121 4.62 -8.67 -13.41
C ALA A 121 4.93 -9.01 -14.87
N LYS A 122 3.90 -9.43 -15.62
CA LYS A 122 3.92 -9.30 -17.07
C LYS A 122 3.48 -7.89 -17.44
N ARG A 123 4.07 -7.31 -18.48
CA ARG A 123 3.81 -5.94 -18.91
C ARG A 123 2.33 -5.63 -19.14
N ASP A 124 1.60 -6.58 -19.72
CA ASP A 124 0.18 -6.40 -20.03
C ASP A 124 -0.73 -6.38 -18.79
N PHE A 125 -0.27 -6.96 -17.68
CA PHE A 125 -1.02 -7.01 -16.42
C PHE A 125 -0.79 -5.81 -15.49
N LEU A 126 0.12 -4.88 -15.87
CA LEU A 126 0.33 -3.68 -15.09
C LEU A 126 -0.95 -2.82 -15.05
N LYS A 127 -1.28 -2.35 -13.85
CA LYS A 127 -2.38 -1.42 -13.55
C LYS A 127 -1.85 0.01 -13.44
N VAL A 128 -1.14 0.46 -14.46
CA VAL A 128 -0.45 1.76 -14.49
C VAL A 128 -0.91 2.53 -15.71
N ARG A 129 -1.40 3.74 -15.53
CA ARG A 129 -1.93 4.62 -16.60
C ARG A 129 -2.98 3.95 -17.49
N LYS A 130 -3.87 3.19 -16.86
CA LYS A 130 -5.00 2.52 -17.53
C LYS A 130 -6.31 3.28 -17.37
N ALA A 131 -6.32 4.31 -16.53
CA ALA A 131 -7.50 5.16 -16.31
C ALA A 131 -7.88 5.91 -17.59
N MET A 132 -9.18 5.97 -17.87
CA MET A 132 -9.75 6.66 -19.04
C MET A 132 -10.92 7.54 -18.62
N ALA A 133 -11.24 8.56 -19.42
CA ALA A 133 -12.42 9.39 -19.21
C ALA A 133 -13.70 8.53 -19.17
N GLY A 134 -14.64 8.90 -18.31
CA GLY A 134 -15.87 8.16 -18.03
C GLY A 134 -15.74 7.05 -16.98
N MET A 135 -14.52 6.68 -16.57
CA MET A 135 -14.33 5.73 -15.48
C MET A 135 -14.65 6.34 -14.12
N GLU A 136 -15.17 5.51 -13.24
CA GLU A 136 -15.47 5.88 -11.86
C GLU A 136 -14.28 5.69 -10.94
N VAL A 137 -14.27 6.47 -9.88
CA VAL A 137 -13.29 6.43 -8.81
C VAL A 137 -14.00 6.14 -7.49
N GLY A 138 -13.56 5.12 -6.79
CA GLY A 138 -14.06 4.73 -5.48
C GLY A 138 -12.94 4.64 -4.45
N LEU A 139 -13.33 4.58 -3.19
CA LEU A 139 -12.46 4.40 -2.04
C LEU A 139 -12.93 3.18 -1.24
N PHE A 140 -12.05 2.25 -0.98
CA PHE A 140 -12.23 1.21 0.02
C PHE A 140 -11.58 1.61 1.34
N GLY A 141 -12.27 1.38 2.45
CA GLY A 141 -11.81 1.72 3.81
C GLY A 141 -11.84 3.22 4.09
N TYR A 142 -11.38 3.59 5.29
CA TYR A 142 -11.27 4.97 5.71
C TYR A 142 -9.84 5.33 6.13
N PRO A 143 -9.41 6.59 5.97
CA PRO A 143 -8.10 7.03 6.44
C PRO A 143 -8.04 6.96 7.98
N ARG A 144 -7.10 6.17 8.48
CA ARG A 144 -6.78 5.98 9.89
C ARG A 144 -5.28 6.10 10.10
N VAL A 145 -4.86 6.63 11.24
CA VAL A 145 -3.45 6.80 11.57
C VAL A 145 -3.17 6.54 13.06
N GLY A 146 -1.98 6.04 13.36
CA GLY A 146 -1.55 5.79 14.72
C GLY A 146 -2.44 4.78 15.44
N GLN A 147 -2.91 5.13 16.64
CA GLN A 147 -3.72 4.24 17.47
C GLN A 147 -5.08 3.86 16.85
N GLU A 148 -5.63 4.70 15.96
CA GLU A 148 -6.87 4.40 15.25
C GLU A 148 -6.78 3.12 14.42
N VAL A 149 -5.60 2.81 13.85
CA VAL A 149 -5.37 1.60 13.04
C VAL A 149 -5.62 0.33 13.84
N LEU A 150 -5.37 0.37 15.15
CA LEU A 150 -5.56 -0.76 16.06
C LEU A 150 -7.00 -0.88 16.57
N CYS A 151 -7.78 0.21 16.50
CA CYS A 151 -9.11 0.31 17.13
C CYS A 151 -10.26 0.11 16.14
N PHE A 152 -10.05 0.35 14.85
CA PHE A 152 -11.10 0.34 13.84
C PHE A 152 -10.95 -0.83 12.85
N ASN A 153 -12.08 -1.46 12.50
CA ASN A 153 -12.14 -2.58 11.57
C ASN A 153 -12.39 -2.14 10.11
N ASP A 154 -12.48 -0.83 9.87
CA ASP A 154 -12.73 -0.23 8.55
C ASP A 154 -11.45 0.02 7.74
N VAL A 155 -10.30 -0.40 8.25
CA VAL A 155 -9.00 -0.34 7.58
C VAL A 155 -8.74 -1.55 6.69
N LEU A 156 -8.03 -1.35 5.59
CA LEU A 156 -7.64 -2.44 4.69
C LEU A 156 -6.51 -3.27 5.29
N SER A 157 -6.65 -4.58 5.16
CA SER A 157 -5.61 -5.57 5.40
C SER A 157 -4.83 -5.90 4.11
N LEU A 158 -3.70 -6.57 4.23
CA LEU A 158 -2.97 -7.05 3.05
C LEU A 158 -3.82 -8.04 2.22
N LYS A 159 -4.68 -8.82 2.87
CA LYS A 159 -5.66 -9.71 2.19
C LYS A 159 -6.62 -8.93 1.29
N ASP A 160 -7.03 -7.74 1.70
CA ASP A 160 -7.89 -6.88 0.90
C ASP A 160 -7.13 -6.38 -0.35
N TYR A 161 -5.86 -6.01 -0.21
CA TYR A 161 -4.99 -5.65 -1.32
C TYR A 161 -4.74 -6.81 -2.29
N VAL A 162 -4.62 -8.05 -1.81
CA VAL A 162 -4.55 -9.25 -2.67
C VAL A 162 -5.84 -9.41 -3.49
N LYS A 163 -7.02 -9.15 -2.90
CA LYS A 163 -8.28 -9.17 -3.64
C LYS A 163 -8.35 -8.04 -4.69
N ILE A 164 -7.90 -6.84 -4.36
CA ILE A 164 -7.79 -5.71 -5.31
C ILE A 164 -6.85 -6.06 -6.46
N PHE A 165 -5.69 -6.66 -6.17
CA PHE A 165 -4.75 -7.13 -7.19
C PHE A 165 -5.40 -8.12 -8.15
N ARG A 166 -6.13 -9.12 -7.63
CA ARG A 166 -6.77 -10.20 -8.41
C ARG A 166 -8.01 -9.74 -9.18
N CYS A 167 -8.57 -8.59 -8.85
CA CYS A 167 -9.77 -8.06 -9.52
C CYS A 167 -9.41 -7.41 -10.86
N SER A 168 -9.81 -8.03 -11.96
CA SER A 168 -9.54 -7.55 -13.33
C SER A 168 -10.32 -6.27 -13.68
N GLU A 169 -11.44 -6.00 -13.01
CA GLU A 169 -12.30 -4.84 -13.23
C GLU A 169 -11.71 -3.57 -12.62
N ILE A 170 -10.79 -3.70 -11.64
CA ILE A 170 -10.00 -2.57 -11.14
C ILE A 170 -8.84 -2.34 -12.10
N VAL A 171 -8.89 -1.23 -12.84
CA VAL A 171 -7.90 -0.88 -13.85
C VAL A 171 -6.69 -0.17 -13.27
N GLU A 172 -6.90 0.61 -12.22
CA GLU A 172 -5.84 1.23 -11.39
C GLU A 172 -6.24 1.21 -9.92
N ALA A 173 -5.26 1.09 -9.04
CA ALA A 173 -5.44 1.19 -7.60
C ALA A 173 -4.32 2.02 -6.98
N ILE A 174 -4.64 2.78 -5.93
CA ILE A 174 -3.70 3.68 -5.26
C ILE A 174 -3.89 3.56 -3.76
N PRO A 175 -2.95 2.97 -3.01
CA PRO A 175 -2.99 3.04 -1.56
C PRO A 175 -2.91 4.49 -1.11
N VAL A 176 -3.70 4.86 -0.12
CA VAL A 176 -3.66 6.23 0.40
C VAL A 176 -2.55 6.35 1.44
N GLY A 177 -1.60 7.23 1.15
CA GLY A 177 -0.45 7.53 2.00
C GLY A 177 -0.70 8.61 3.04
N SER A 178 0.38 9.15 3.60
CA SER A 178 0.37 10.16 4.67
C SER A 178 -0.23 11.51 4.27
N LYS A 179 -0.33 11.79 2.97
CA LYS A 179 -0.87 13.06 2.44
C LYS A 179 -2.38 13.02 2.18
N GLY A 180 -3.03 11.87 2.41
CA GLY A 180 -4.47 11.71 2.31
C GLY A 180 -5.01 11.52 0.88
N ILE A 181 -6.33 11.32 0.80
CA ILE A 181 -7.07 10.99 -0.42
C ILE A 181 -6.92 12.06 -1.50
N LYS A 182 -7.01 13.35 -1.10
CA LYS A 182 -6.90 14.48 -2.03
C LYS A 182 -5.59 14.46 -2.81
N HIS A 183 -4.47 14.21 -2.12
CA HIS A 183 -3.15 14.11 -2.75
C HIS A 183 -3.09 12.96 -3.77
N GLU A 184 -3.63 11.80 -3.42
CA GLU A 184 -3.60 10.64 -4.32
C GLU A 184 -4.53 10.84 -5.54
N LEU A 185 -5.64 11.57 -5.38
CA LEU A 185 -6.47 11.99 -6.51
C LEU A 185 -5.74 12.97 -7.44
N ASP A 186 -4.96 13.91 -6.90
CA ASP A 186 -4.13 14.81 -7.70
C ASP A 186 -3.02 14.04 -8.44
N VAL A 187 -2.43 13.02 -7.81
CA VAL A 187 -1.46 12.11 -8.47
C VAL A 187 -2.14 11.32 -9.59
N LEU A 188 -3.35 10.81 -9.38
CA LEU A 188 -4.13 10.13 -10.42
C LEU A 188 -4.41 11.05 -11.62
N LYS A 189 -4.81 12.30 -11.39
CA LYS A 189 -5.01 13.30 -12.44
C LYS A 189 -3.73 13.54 -13.25
N LEU A 190 -2.62 13.78 -12.56
CA LEU A 190 -1.32 14.03 -13.20
C LEU A 190 -0.85 12.83 -14.03
N SER A 191 -1.01 11.61 -13.52
CA SER A 191 -0.55 10.41 -14.18
C SER A 191 -1.40 10.00 -15.40
N SER A 192 -2.71 10.29 -15.36
CA SER A 192 -3.65 9.97 -16.43
C SER A 192 -3.84 11.09 -17.45
N GLY A 193 -3.51 12.34 -17.09
CA GLY A 193 -3.84 13.52 -17.90
C GLY A 193 -5.32 13.88 -17.91
N LEU A 194 -6.11 13.31 -16.98
CA LEU A 194 -7.55 13.51 -16.87
C LEU A 194 -7.89 14.47 -15.73
N GLU A 195 -9.09 15.03 -15.77
CA GLU A 195 -9.66 15.77 -14.65
C GLU A 195 -10.56 14.86 -13.80
N PHE A 196 -10.72 15.22 -12.52
CA PHE A 196 -11.56 14.48 -11.58
C PHE A 196 -12.79 15.30 -11.20
N LEU A 197 -13.98 14.77 -11.52
CA LEU A 197 -15.26 15.34 -11.09
C LEU A 197 -15.66 14.71 -9.75
N LYS A 198 -15.53 15.53 -8.68
CA LYS A 198 -15.85 15.13 -7.30
C LYS A 198 -17.37 14.97 -7.12
N GLU A 199 -17.80 13.83 -6.58
CA GLU A 199 -19.21 13.51 -6.32
C GLU A 199 -19.47 13.04 -4.87
N TYR A 200 -18.46 12.96 -4.01
CA TYR A 200 -18.63 12.58 -2.59
C TYR A 200 -18.98 13.79 -1.71
N LYS A 201 -19.65 13.50 -0.59
CA LYS A 201 -20.05 14.51 0.39
C LYS A 201 -18.87 15.03 1.21
N SER A 202 -19.06 16.18 1.84
CA SER A 202 -18.03 16.89 2.60
C SER A 202 -17.66 16.28 3.96
N ASP A 203 -18.31 15.22 4.40
CA ASP A 203 -18.04 14.53 5.66
C ASP A 203 -16.82 13.59 5.61
N LEU A 204 -16.28 13.32 4.42
CA LEU A 204 -15.04 12.59 4.26
C LEU A 204 -13.86 13.57 4.37
N ASP A 205 -13.04 13.44 5.41
CA ASP A 205 -11.77 14.19 5.52
C ASP A 205 -10.76 13.63 4.51
N ASP A 206 -10.69 14.26 3.34
CA ASP A 206 -9.85 13.85 2.24
C ASP A 206 -8.37 14.28 2.39
N THR A 207 -8.05 15.04 3.45
CA THR A 207 -6.68 15.46 3.80
C THR A 207 -6.06 14.61 4.91
N LYS A 208 -6.87 13.80 5.61
CA LYS A 208 -6.40 12.93 6.69
C LYS A 208 -5.46 11.87 6.16
N SER A 209 -4.37 11.63 6.88
CA SER A 209 -3.43 10.55 6.58
C SER A 209 -4.13 9.19 6.52
N GLY A 210 -3.88 8.43 5.45
CA GLY A 210 -4.29 7.04 5.27
C GLY A 210 -3.16 6.04 5.57
N GLY A 211 -2.03 6.51 6.09
CA GLY A 211 -0.93 5.61 6.48
C GLY A 211 -1.21 4.89 7.81
N PRO A 212 -0.93 3.58 7.89
CA PRO A 212 -0.21 2.70 6.95
C PRO A 212 -1.15 1.99 5.95
N SER A 213 -1.39 2.56 4.78
CA SER A 213 -2.22 1.98 3.70
C SER A 213 -3.56 1.46 4.20
N THR A 214 -4.30 2.32 4.97
CA THR A 214 -5.57 1.93 5.62
C THR A 214 -6.76 2.00 4.71
N CYS A 215 -6.64 2.71 3.58
CA CYS A 215 -7.65 2.81 2.54
C CYS A 215 -6.99 2.88 1.16
N CYS A 216 -7.77 2.60 0.12
CA CYS A 216 -7.27 2.49 -1.25
C CYS A 216 -8.27 3.11 -2.23
N ILE A 217 -7.78 4.02 -3.09
CA ILE A 217 -8.51 4.52 -4.25
C ILE A 217 -8.46 3.45 -5.34
N VAL A 218 -9.60 3.21 -6.00
CA VAL A 218 -9.72 2.27 -7.12
C VAL A 218 -10.43 2.94 -8.30
N VAL A 219 -9.96 2.65 -9.51
CA VAL A 219 -10.55 3.13 -10.78
C VAL A 219 -11.13 1.94 -11.52
N TYR A 220 -12.38 2.07 -11.99
CA TYR A 220 -13.13 1.00 -12.63
C TYR A 220 -14.17 1.55 -13.63
N LYS A 221 -14.72 0.70 -14.49
CA LYS A 221 -15.79 1.09 -15.42
C LYS A 221 -17.13 1.17 -14.69
N GLU A 222 -17.99 2.11 -15.06
CA GLU A 222 -19.33 2.30 -14.45
C GLU A 222 -20.15 1.00 -14.41
N GLY A 223 -20.09 0.18 -15.46
CA GLY A 223 -20.79 -1.10 -15.52
C GLY A 223 -20.33 -2.13 -14.50
N ASP A 224 -19.14 -1.98 -13.93
CA ASP A 224 -18.55 -2.89 -12.94
C ASP A 224 -18.82 -2.46 -11.50
N ARG A 225 -19.47 -1.29 -11.26
CA ARG A 225 -19.68 -0.69 -9.94
C ARG A 225 -20.17 -1.69 -8.90
N ARG A 226 -21.27 -2.40 -9.18
CA ARG A 226 -21.86 -3.34 -8.22
C ARG A 226 -20.91 -4.47 -7.82
N LYS A 227 -20.07 -4.93 -8.75
CA LYS A 227 -19.07 -5.94 -8.48
C LYS A 227 -17.95 -5.38 -7.59
N ILE A 228 -17.52 -4.15 -7.85
CA ILE A 228 -16.50 -3.48 -7.06
C ILE A 228 -17.00 -3.19 -5.64
N GLU A 229 -18.18 -2.61 -5.46
CA GLU A 229 -18.77 -2.34 -4.14
C GLU A 229 -18.85 -3.58 -3.24
N ASN A 230 -19.03 -4.77 -3.83
CA ASN A 230 -19.13 -6.04 -3.11
C ASN A 230 -17.81 -6.84 -3.07
N LEU A 231 -16.70 -6.29 -3.54
CA LEU A 231 -15.41 -7.00 -3.59
C LEU A 231 -14.83 -7.29 -2.21
N LEU A 232 -14.94 -6.31 -1.30
CA LEU A 232 -14.40 -6.39 0.05
C LEU A 232 -15.51 -6.25 1.09
N ASP A 233 -15.32 -6.88 2.24
CA ASP A 233 -16.13 -6.63 3.43
C ASP A 233 -15.58 -5.41 4.19
N LYS A 234 -15.56 -4.28 3.48
CA LYS A 234 -15.04 -2.99 3.96
C LYS A 234 -15.94 -1.87 3.45
N PRO A 235 -16.02 -0.73 4.16
CA PRO A 235 -16.73 0.43 3.66
C PRO A 235 -16.25 0.82 2.26
N PHE A 236 -17.20 1.16 1.39
CA PHE A 236 -16.93 1.66 0.06
C PHE A 236 -17.61 3.01 -0.15
N VAL A 237 -16.86 3.97 -0.67
CA VAL A 237 -17.36 5.31 -0.99
C VAL A 237 -17.06 5.61 -2.45
N ARG A 238 -18.10 5.89 -3.25
CA ARG A 238 -17.90 6.41 -4.59
C ARG A 238 -17.42 7.86 -4.50
N LEU A 239 -16.22 8.14 -4.98
CA LEU A 239 -15.61 9.47 -4.92
C LEU A 239 -16.05 10.36 -6.09
N GLY A 240 -16.26 9.80 -7.26
CA GLY A 240 -16.62 10.56 -8.46
C GLY A 240 -16.23 9.84 -9.75
N ARG A 241 -15.91 10.61 -10.79
CA ARG A 241 -15.49 10.07 -12.08
C ARG A 241 -14.36 10.86 -12.72
N LEU A 242 -13.64 10.23 -13.61
CA LEU A 242 -12.63 10.86 -14.46
C LEU A 242 -13.30 11.43 -15.72
N ILE A 243 -12.88 12.62 -16.11
CA ILE A 243 -13.39 13.31 -17.31
C ILE A 243 -12.22 13.85 -18.13
N ASP A 244 -12.44 14.10 -19.41
CA ASP A 244 -11.45 14.77 -20.24
C ASP A 244 -11.15 16.17 -19.70
N GLY A 245 -9.87 16.54 -19.65
CA GLY A 245 -9.44 17.91 -19.41
C GLY A 245 -9.88 18.81 -20.57
N ARG A 246 -10.38 20.01 -20.23
CA ARG A 246 -10.71 21.01 -21.26
C ARG A 246 -9.47 21.70 -21.77
#